data_b9e06500a5e9b513df5e5a60f7425f03
#
_entry.id   b9e06500a5e9b513df5e5a60f7425f03
#
_cell.length_a   1.000
_cell.length_b   1.000
_cell.length_c   1.000
_cell.angle_alpha   90.00
_cell.angle_beta   90.00
_cell.angle_gamma   90.00
#
_symmetry.space_group_name_H-M   'P 1'
#
loop_
_entity.id
_entity.type
_entity.pdbx_description
1 polymer ?
#
loop_
_entity_poly.entity_id
_entity_poly.type
_entity_poly.pdbx_seq_one_letter_code
_entity_poly.pdbx_strand_id
1 'polypeptide(L)'
;MCLVYELQRAAAQQGVSIESLVRKASLVSRKLELDDFCKVLDKELNGYSDGDSIPDYRKIRGILKCNSPMVGWIPVMIEDKSFEKSFTMRVIRQSIHELQCLYDINESYLTMMLSAQENRYLAQYIEEDIEMSQFCIMIPRASIYNILARIQDFILRWSLDLEELGILGDDIKFSLEEIDKAKTASKIYNYTNNFSGSVATSQIQQGATDSHMEA
;
A
#
# COMPACT_ATOMS: atom_id res chain seq x y z
N MET A 1 -6.39 12.74 26.99
CA MET A 1 -5.15 12.35 26.26
C MET A 1 -5.40 12.60 24.79
N CYS A 2 -4.46 13.20 24.06
CA CYS A 2 -4.69 13.62 22.67
C CYS A 2 -4.69 12.41 21.71
N LEU A 3 -5.76 12.21 20.95
CA LEU A 3 -5.96 11.04 20.09
C LEU A 3 -4.92 10.97 18.95
N VAL A 4 -4.53 12.13 18.41
CA VAL A 4 -3.50 12.21 17.35
C VAL A 4 -2.13 11.79 17.88
N TYR A 5 -1.74 12.22 19.07
CA TYR A 5 -0.48 11.79 19.67
C TYR A 5 -0.44 10.29 20.02
N GLU A 6 -1.58 9.70 20.37
CA GLU A 6 -1.67 8.25 20.55
C GLU A 6 -1.48 7.51 19.22
N LEU A 7 -2.03 8.04 18.13
CA LEU A 7 -1.86 7.49 16.80
C LEU A 7 -0.39 7.57 16.37
N GLN A 8 0.29 8.72 16.57
CA GLN A 8 1.69 8.92 16.27
C GLN A 8 2.59 7.94 17.03
N ARG A 9 2.38 7.82 18.35
CA ARG A 9 3.13 6.89 19.18
C ARG A 9 2.98 5.45 18.71
N ALA A 10 1.73 5.05 18.38
CA ALA A 10 1.46 3.72 17.84
C ALA A 10 2.16 3.52 16.48
N ALA A 11 2.11 4.53 15.59
CA ALA A 11 2.73 4.45 14.28
C ALA A 11 4.27 4.45 14.33
N ALA A 12 4.88 5.13 15.30
CA ALA A 12 6.33 5.15 15.50
C ALA A 12 6.88 3.90 16.21
N GLN A 13 6.03 3.09 16.83
CA GLN A 13 6.45 1.92 17.59
C GLN A 13 6.85 0.77 16.66
N GLN A 14 8.00 0.16 16.91
CA GLN A 14 8.43 -1.07 16.23
C GLN A 14 7.57 -2.28 16.69
N GLY A 15 7.25 -3.16 15.73
CA GLY A 15 6.50 -4.39 16.03
C GLY A 15 5.03 -4.16 16.38
N VAL A 16 4.49 -2.98 16.10
CA VAL A 16 3.05 -2.72 16.26
C VAL A 16 2.24 -3.58 15.29
N SER A 17 1.08 -4.05 15.72
CA SER A 17 0.09 -4.63 14.81
C SER A 17 -0.40 -3.56 13.84
N ILE A 18 -0.12 -3.74 12.56
CA ILE A 18 -0.54 -2.79 11.52
C ILE A 18 -2.08 -2.77 11.43
N GLU A 19 -2.75 -3.90 11.62
CA GLU A 19 -4.20 -3.95 11.72
C GLU A 19 -4.72 -3.04 12.85
N SER A 20 -4.13 -3.13 14.04
CA SER A 20 -4.51 -2.28 15.17
C SER A 20 -4.26 -0.80 14.90
N LEU A 21 -3.15 -0.49 14.21
CA LEU A 21 -2.79 0.86 13.82
C LEU A 21 -3.79 1.44 12.81
N VAL A 22 -4.17 0.67 11.78
CA VAL A 22 -5.16 1.09 10.79
C VAL A 22 -6.55 1.27 11.41
N ARG A 23 -6.95 0.42 12.37
CA ARG A 23 -8.20 0.61 13.13
C ARG A 23 -8.20 1.92 13.92
N LYS A 24 -7.08 2.30 14.53
CA LYS A 24 -6.94 3.60 15.21
C LYS A 24 -7.03 4.77 14.22
N ALA A 25 -6.35 4.67 13.08
CA ALA A 25 -6.44 5.66 12.01
C ALA A 25 -7.87 5.79 11.47
N SER A 26 -8.60 4.69 11.32
CA SER A 26 -10.01 4.66 10.92
C SER A 26 -10.92 5.35 11.96
N LEU A 27 -10.63 5.17 13.25
CA LEU A 27 -11.36 5.90 14.30
C LEU A 27 -11.13 7.41 14.20
N VAL A 28 -9.88 7.86 14.04
CA VAL A 28 -9.54 9.28 13.88
C VAL A 28 -10.19 9.87 12.64
N SER A 29 -10.07 9.19 11.49
CA SER A 29 -10.62 9.67 10.22
C SER A 29 -12.16 9.81 10.25
N ARG A 30 -12.86 8.85 10.87
CA ARG A 30 -14.33 8.90 11.04
C ARG A 30 -14.76 10.06 11.92
N LYS A 31 -14.01 10.33 13.00
CA LYS A 31 -14.31 11.46 13.91
C LYS A 31 -14.00 12.83 13.28
N LEU A 32 -13.08 12.89 12.34
CA LEU A 32 -12.77 14.05 11.51
C LEU A 32 -13.67 14.16 10.27
N GLU A 33 -14.60 13.20 10.08
CA GLU A 33 -15.53 13.14 8.94
C GLU A 33 -14.83 13.16 7.57
N LEU A 34 -13.69 12.42 7.47
CA LEU A 34 -12.88 12.30 6.26
C LEU A 34 -13.29 11.06 5.45
N ASP A 35 -14.47 11.12 4.81
CA ASP A 35 -15.11 9.96 4.16
C ASP A 35 -14.24 9.25 3.13
N ASP A 36 -13.49 9.98 2.31
CA ASP A 36 -12.64 9.38 1.29
C ASP A 36 -11.44 8.63 1.89
N PHE A 37 -10.88 9.18 2.97
CA PHE A 37 -9.84 8.49 3.70
C PHE A 37 -10.36 7.27 4.46
N CYS A 38 -11.56 7.36 5.03
CA CYS A 38 -12.23 6.21 5.63
C CYS A 38 -12.37 5.05 4.64
N LYS A 39 -12.80 5.33 3.38
CA LYS A 39 -12.91 4.32 2.33
C LYS A 39 -11.57 3.64 2.01
N VAL A 40 -10.47 4.41 2.00
CA VAL A 40 -9.13 3.86 1.79
C VAL A 40 -8.75 2.91 2.93
N LEU A 41 -8.91 3.36 4.18
CA LEU A 41 -8.59 2.54 5.35
C LEU A 41 -9.49 1.28 5.46
N ASP A 42 -10.77 1.41 5.08
CA ASP A 42 -11.69 0.27 5.05
C ASP A 42 -11.24 -0.79 4.01
N LYS A 43 -10.70 -0.38 2.85
CA LYS A 43 -10.11 -1.30 1.85
C LYS A 43 -8.82 -1.95 2.36
N GLU A 44 -8.01 -1.22 3.11
CA GLU A 44 -6.84 -1.81 3.76
C GLU A 44 -7.24 -2.89 4.77
N LEU A 45 -8.26 -2.64 5.58
CA LEU A 45 -8.74 -3.58 6.59
C LEU A 45 -9.44 -4.81 6.01
N ASN A 46 -10.23 -4.63 4.94
CA ASN A 46 -11.10 -5.68 4.41
C ASN A 46 -10.59 -6.32 3.12
N GLY A 47 -9.53 -5.78 2.52
CA GLY A 47 -9.03 -6.17 1.22
C GLY A 47 -9.71 -5.42 0.07
N TYR A 48 -9.18 -5.63 -1.13
CA TYR A 48 -9.58 -4.96 -2.36
C TYR A 48 -10.38 -5.89 -3.26
N SER A 49 -11.52 -5.43 -3.73
CA SER A 49 -12.38 -6.15 -4.68
C SER A 49 -11.95 -5.93 -6.13
N ASP A 50 -12.53 -6.72 -7.05
CA ASP A 50 -12.38 -6.49 -8.49
C ASP A 50 -13.02 -5.14 -8.87
N GLY A 51 -12.27 -4.34 -9.65
CA GLY A 51 -12.67 -2.99 -10.01
C GLY A 51 -12.19 -1.89 -9.06
N ASP A 52 -11.65 -2.23 -7.89
CA ASP A 52 -11.04 -1.24 -7.02
C ASP A 52 -9.73 -0.69 -7.61
N SER A 53 -9.51 0.62 -7.40
CA SER A 53 -8.19 1.22 -7.65
C SER A 53 -7.21 0.71 -6.60
N ILE A 54 -6.17 0.01 -7.06
CA ILE A 54 -5.15 -0.59 -6.20
C ILE A 54 -3.94 0.33 -6.12
N PRO A 55 -3.48 0.70 -4.92
CA PRO A 55 -2.27 1.50 -4.73
C PRO A 55 -1.02 0.80 -5.28
N ASP A 56 -0.06 1.59 -5.77
CA ASP A 56 1.16 1.04 -6.40
C ASP A 56 2.02 0.21 -5.45
N TYR A 57 2.03 0.53 -4.15
CA TYR A 57 2.77 -0.26 -3.17
C TYR A 57 2.23 -1.68 -2.95
N ARG A 58 1.01 -1.96 -3.44
CA ARG A 58 0.41 -3.30 -3.46
C ARG A 58 0.70 -4.08 -4.75
N LYS A 59 1.42 -3.46 -5.70
CA LYS A 59 1.91 -4.11 -6.92
C LYS A 59 3.35 -4.57 -6.68
N ILE A 60 3.54 -5.86 -6.54
CA ILE A 60 4.84 -6.45 -6.23
C ILE A 60 5.32 -7.34 -7.37
N ARG A 61 6.63 -7.47 -7.51
CA ARG A 61 7.25 -8.37 -8.48
C ARG A 61 7.71 -9.63 -7.80
N GLY A 62 7.28 -10.79 -8.30
CA GLY A 62 7.76 -12.08 -7.89
C GLY A 62 8.84 -12.63 -8.83
N ILE A 63 9.32 -13.83 -8.52
CA ILE A 63 10.28 -14.59 -9.30
C ILE A 63 9.55 -15.76 -9.93
N LEU A 64 9.55 -15.83 -11.27
CA LEU A 64 8.97 -16.95 -11.99
C LEU A 64 9.89 -18.18 -11.83
N LYS A 65 9.29 -19.30 -11.46
CA LYS A 65 9.97 -20.59 -11.38
C LYS A 65 9.19 -21.70 -12.04
N CYS A 66 9.92 -22.69 -12.56
CA CYS A 66 9.41 -23.93 -13.09
C CYS A 66 9.79 -25.08 -12.17
N ASN A 67 8.90 -26.05 -11.99
CA ASN A 67 9.18 -27.27 -11.24
C ASN A 67 9.88 -28.28 -12.14
N SER A 68 11.16 -28.50 -11.89
CA SER A 68 11.92 -29.58 -12.53
C SER A 68 11.78 -30.87 -11.72
N PRO A 69 11.43 -32.01 -12.32
CA PRO A 69 11.33 -33.28 -11.60
C PRO A 69 12.63 -33.72 -10.91
N MET A 70 13.78 -33.25 -11.39
CA MET A 70 15.09 -33.67 -10.87
C MET A 70 15.66 -32.72 -9.83
N VAL A 71 15.39 -31.41 -9.95
CA VAL A 71 16.07 -30.36 -9.15
C VAL A 71 15.08 -29.55 -8.31
N GLY A 72 13.78 -29.68 -8.56
CA GLY A 72 12.73 -28.87 -7.91
C GLY A 72 12.56 -27.51 -8.59
N TRP A 73 12.25 -26.47 -7.83
CA TRP A 73 11.90 -25.15 -8.36
C TRP A 73 13.13 -24.39 -8.88
N ILE A 74 13.27 -24.26 -10.18
CA ILE A 74 14.35 -23.52 -10.86
C ILE A 74 13.83 -22.18 -11.41
N PRO A 75 14.64 -21.10 -11.41
CA PRO A 75 14.26 -19.83 -12.04
C PRO A 75 14.06 -20.00 -13.56
N VAL A 76 13.02 -19.37 -14.09
CA VAL A 76 12.77 -19.26 -15.52
C VAL A 76 13.26 -17.90 -16.00
N MET A 77 14.11 -17.89 -17.01
CA MET A 77 14.57 -16.66 -17.66
C MET A 77 13.79 -16.44 -18.95
N ILE A 78 13.15 -15.28 -19.06
CA ILE A 78 12.42 -14.84 -20.23
C ILE A 78 13.20 -13.69 -20.86
N GLU A 79 13.54 -13.81 -22.16
CA GLU A 79 14.32 -12.79 -22.88
C GLU A 79 13.54 -11.49 -23.02
N ASP A 80 12.25 -11.58 -23.36
CA ASP A 80 11.37 -10.40 -23.41
C ASP A 80 11.06 -9.88 -22.00
N LYS A 81 11.77 -8.82 -21.63
CA LYS A 81 11.62 -8.17 -20.30
C LYS A 81 10.25 -7.54 -20.09
N SER A 82 9.55 -7.14 -21.13
CA SER A 82 8.20 -6.60 -21.05
C SER A 82 7.20 -7.71 -20.71
N PHE A 83 7.31 -8.83 -21.38
CA PHE A 83 6.51 -10.02 -21.09
C PHE A 83 6.81 -10.56 -19.69
N GLU A 84 8.10 -10.73 -19.33
CA GLU A 84 8.51 -11.16 -17.99
C GLU A 84 7.88 -10.27 -16.90
N LYS A 85 7.96 -8.94 -17.07
CA LYS A 85 7.39 -7.98 -16.14
C LYS A 85 5.88 -8.15 -16.01
N SER A 86 5.17 -8.25 -17.14
CA SER A 86 3.71 -8.42 -17.13
C SER A 86 3.29 -9.70 -16.42
N PHE A 87 4.07 -10.75 -16.57
CA PHE A 87 3.79 -12.07 -15.99
C PHE A 87 4.18 -12.19 -14.52
N THR A 88 5.24 -11.50 -14.09
CA THR A 88 5.76 -11.58 -12.71
C THR A 88 5.18 -10.52 -11.78
N MET A 89 4.56 -9.45 -12.31
CA MET A 89 3.86 -8.48 -11.49
C MET A 89 2.57 -9.08 -10.92
N ARG A 90 2.41 -8.93 -9.62
CA ARG A 90 1.21 -9.38 -8.91
C ARG A 90 0.61 -8.24 -8.10
N VAL A 91 -0.70 -8.15 -8.14
CA VAL A 91 -1.48 -7.20 -7.35
C VAL A 91 -1.95 -7.90 -6.09
N ILE A 92 -1.56 -7.38 -4.95
CA ILE A 92 -1.88 -7.94 -3.64
C ILE A 92 -3.16 -7.29 -3.12
N ARG A 93 -4.26 -8.04 -3.15
CA ARG A 93 -5.61 -7.58 -2.77
C ARG A 93 -6.00 -7.92 -1.34
N GLN A 94 -5.24 -8.81 -0.70
CA GLN A 94 -5.50 -9.31 0.64
C GLN A 94 -5.62 -8.19 1.66
N SER A 95 -6.42 -8.42 2.68
CA SER A 95 -6.55 -7.55 3.84
C SER A 95 -5.23 -7.45 4.63
N ILE A 96 -5.06 -6.41 5.43
CA ILE A 96 -3.90 -6.26 6.32
C ILE A 96 -3.77 -7.47 7.25
N HIS A 97 -4.87 -7.99 7.77
CA HIS A 97 -4.85 -9.16 8.63
C HIS A 97 -4.23 -10.38 7.93
N GLU A 98 -4.68 -10.67 6.70
CA GLU A 98 -4.12 -11.76 5.89
C GLU A 98 -2.64 -11.52 5.57
N LEU A 99 -2.25 -10.28 5.25
CA LEU A 99 -0.85 -9.93 5.00
C LEU A 99 0.03 -10.12 6.24
N GLN A 100 -0.46 -9.78 7.43
CA GLN A 100 0.26 -10.06 8.67
C GLN A 100 0.42 -11.56 8.90
N CYS A 101 -0.64 -12.35 8.72
CA CYS A 101 -0.57 -13.80 8.80
C CYS A 101 0.45 -14.39 7.80
N LEU A 102 0.46 -13.90 6.56
CA LEU A 102 1.44 -14.32 5.54
C LEU A 102 2.87 -13.91 5.92
N TYR A 103 3.04 -12.74 6.50
CA TYR A 103 4.35 -12.29 6.98
C TYR A 103 4.86 -13.10 8.16
N ASP A 104 3.97 -13.57 9.04
CA ASP A 104 4.31 -14.35 10.23
C ASP A 104 4.73 -15.80 9.90
N ILE A 105 4.43 -16.28 8.68
CA ILE A 105 4.95 -17.55 8.16
C ILE A 105 6.47 -17.42 8.06
N ASN A 106 7.20 -18.32 8.73
CA ASN A 106 8.68 -18.29 8.77
C ASN A 106 9.33 -18.86 7.51
N GLU A 107 8.80 -18.50 6.34
CA GLU A 107 9.32 -18.87 5.02
C GLU A 107 9.93 -17.64 4.34
N SER A 108 11.04 -17.81 3.65
CA SER A 108 11.69 -16.70 2.92
C SER A 108 10.87 -16.24 1.71
N TYR A 109 10.07 -17.14 1.15
CA TYR A 109 9.23 -16.91 -0.02
C TYR A 109 7.85 -17.50 0.16
N LEU A 110 6.86 -16.78 -0.32
CA LEU A 110 5.49 -17.28 -0.50
C LEU A 110 5.35 -17.78 -1.94
N THR A 111 4.76 -18.96 -2.11
CA THR A 111 4.57 -19.57 -3.43
C THR A 111 3.15 -19.34 -3.91
N MET A 112 3.01 -18.65 -5.05
CA MET A 112 1.75 -18.49 -5.75
C MET A 112 1.75 -19.42 -6.97
N MET A 113 0.96 -20.49 -6.92
CA MET A 113 0.80 -21.39 -8.06
C MET A 113 0.06 -20.67 -9.18
N LEU A 114 0.47 -20.92 -10.42
CA LEU A 114 -0.23 -20.40 -11.59
C LEU A 114 -1.47 -21.27 -11.91
N SER A 115 -2.50 -20.64 -12.46
CA SER A 115 -3.67 -21.36 -12.97
C SER A 115 -3.28 -22.28 -14.13
N ALA A 116 -4.12 -23.26 -14.44
CA ALA A 116 -3.90 -24.15 -15.58
C ALA A 116 -3.83 -23.39 -16.92
N GLN A 117 -4.54 -22.27 -17.04
CA GLN A 117 -4.50 -21.43 -18.24
C GLN A 117 -3.18 -20.66 -18.35
N GLU A 118 -2.71 -20.05 -17.24
CA GLU A 118 -1.42 -19.36 -17.17
C GLU A 118 -0.27 -20.33 -17.43
N ASN A 119 -0.31 -21.52 -16.84
CA ASN A 119 0.70 -22.55 -17.08
C ASN A 119 0.80 -22.93 -18.57
N ARG A 120 -0.34 -23.21 -19.22
CA ARG A 120 -0.37 -23.53 -20.66
C ARG A 120 0.16 -22.39 -21.52
N TYR A 121 -0.27 -21.17 -21.23
CA TYR A 121 0.17 -20.00 -22.00
C TYR A 121 1.68 -19.77 -21.86
N LEU A 122 2.22 -19.90 -20.64
CA LEU A 122 3.64 -19.72 -20.38
C LEU A 122 4.50 -20.83 -21.02
N ALA A 123 4.06 -22.09 -20.92
CA ALA A 123 4.75 -23.23 -21.53
C ALA A 123 4.83 -23.10 -23.06
N GLN A 124 3.74 -22.66 -23.72
CA GLN A 124 3.76 -22.38 -25.17
C GLN A 124 4.74 -21.26 -25.54
N TYR A 125 4.86 -20.23 -24.67
CA TYR A 125 5.75 -19.11 -24.93
C TYR A 125 7.23 -19.47 -24.78
N ILE A 126 7.56 -20.41 -23.87
CA ILE A 126 8.95 -20.81 -23.58
C ILE A 126 9.38 -21.98 -24.50
N GLU A 127 8.48 -22.53 -25.33
CA GLU A 127 8.75 -23.71 -26.19
C GLU A 127 9.22 -24.94 -25.41
N GLU A 128 8.85 -25.05 -24.13
CA GLU A 128 9.16 -26.19 -23.29
C GLU A 128 8.09 -27.28 -23.38
N ASP A 129 8.45 -28.53 -23.05
CA ASP A 129 7.56 -29.68 -23.07
C ASP A 129 6.39 -29.46 -22.06
N ILE A 130 5.23 -29.15 -22.60
CA ILE A 130 4.09 -28.49 -21.93
C ILE A 130 3.43 -29.41 -20.88
N GLU A 131 3.50 -30.73 -21.09
CA GLU A 131 2.67 -31.68 -20.32
C GLU A 131 3.13 -31.89 -18.87
N MET A 132 4.36 -31.52 -18.54
CA MET A 132 4.97 -31.75 -17.23
C MET A 132 5.39 -30.47 -16.48
N SER A 133 5.25 -29.30 -17.07
CA SER A 133 5.78 -28.06 -16.49
C SER A 133 4.76 -27.37 -15.59
N GLN A 134 5.02 -27.34 -14.30
CA GLN A 134 4.31 -26.50 -13.36
C GLN A 134 5.12 -25.24 -13.08
N PHE A 135 4.46 -24.07 -13.17
CA PHE A 135 5.08 -22.80 -12.87
C PHE A 135 4.47 -22.17 -11.63
N CYS A 136 5.28 -21.40 -10.94
CA CYS A 136 4.83 -20.59 -9.81
C CYS A 136 5.51 -19.23 -9.81
N ILE A 137 4.91 -18.29 -9.11
CA ILE A 137 5.54 -17.02 -8.76
C ILE A 137 5.96 -17.10 -7.30
N MET A 138 7.25 -17.00 -7.04
CA MET A 138 7.77 -16.87 -5.68
C MET A 138 7.86 -15.41 -5.29
N ILE A 139 7.13 -15.05 -4.24
CA ILE A 139 7.05 -13.70 -3.70
C ILE A 139 7.96 -13.63 -2.48
N PRO A 140 8.99 -12.76 -2.48
CA PRO A 140 9.81 -12.57 -1.29
C PRO A 140 8.97 -12.10 -0.10
N ARG A 141 9.16 -12.69 1.07
CA ARG A 141 8.50 -12.24 2.32
C ARG A 141 8.74 -10.76 2.61
N ALA A 142 9.93 -10.26 2.24
CA ALA A 142 10.25 -8.84 2.35
C ALA A 142 9.29 -7.93 1.55
N SER A 143 8.72 -8.42 0.44
CA SER A 143 7.72 -7.66 -0.34
C SER A 143 6.42 -7.46 0.45
N ILE A 144 6.00 -8.44 1.22
CA ILE A 144 4.84 -8.32 2.12
C ILE A 144 5.15 -7.33 3.26
N TYR A 145 6.33 -7.46 3.88
CA TYR A 145 6.78 -6.50 4.88
C TYR A 145 6.77 -5.07 4.36
N ASN A 146 7.25 -4.84 3.13
CA ASN A 146 7.27 -3.52 2.53
C ASN A 146 5.86 -2.92 2.36
N ILE A 147 4.84 -3.72 2.06
CA ILE A 147 3.45 -3.26 2.02
C ILE A 147 3.03 -2.78 3.41
N LEU A 148 3.25 -3.59 4.44
CA LEU A 148 2.89 -3.28 5.82
C LEU A 148 3.63 -2.02 6.33
N ALA A 149 4.93 -1.91 6.04
CA ALA A 149 5.75 -0.77 6.41
C ALA A 149 5.27 0.53 5.72
N ARG A 150 4.88 0.46 4.44
CA ARG A 150 4.33 1.62 3.72
C ARG A 150 3.04 2.14 4.34
N ILE A 151 2.18 1.26 4.79
CA ILE A 151 0.94 1.63 5.48
C ILE A 151 1.26 2.30 6.83
N GLN A 152 2.21 1.76 7.59
CA GLN A 152 2.67 2.34 8.85
C GLN A 152 3.24 3.75 8.65
N ASP A 153 4.15 3.91 7.70
CA ASP A 153 4.78 5.20 7.36
C ASP A 153 3.74 6.23 6.91
N PHE A 154 2.75 5.79 6.13
CA PHE A 154 1.68 6.67 5.67
C PHE A 154 0.85 7.20 6.86
N ILE A 155 0.44 6.32 7.78
CA ILE A 155 -0.34 6.73 8.96
C ILE A 155 0.49 7.66 9.87
N LEU A 156 1.79 7.40 10.01
CA LEU A 156 2.68 8.26 10.77
C LEU A 156 2.73 9.67 10.14
N ARG A 157 2.97 9.77 8.84
CA ARG A 157 3.00 11.07 8.13
C ARG A 157 1.68 11.80 8.27
N TRP A 158 0.57 11.12 8.00
CA TRP A 158 -0.75 11.73 8.13
C TRP A 158 -1.02 12.26 9.55
N SER A 159 -0.60 11.53 10.58
CA SER A 159 -0.77 11.98 11.95
C SER A 159 0.11 13.19 12.31
N LEU A 160 1.29 13.32 11.68
CA LEU A 160 2.15 14.51 11.80
C LEU A 160 1.53 15.71 11.06
N ASP A 161 0.97 15.49 9.88
CA ASP A 161 0.26 16.53 9.13
C ASP A 161 -0.94 17.08 9.93
N LEU A 162 -1.68 16.21 10.63
CA LEU A 162 -2.76 16.64 11.55
C LEU A 162 -2.23 17.52 12.68
N GLU A 163 -1.10 17.16 13.28
CA GLU A 163 -0.45 17.96 14.33
C GLU A 163 -0.03 19.34 13.80
N GLU A 164 0.61 19.40 12.62
CA GLU A 164 1.02 20.67 12.00
C GLU A 164 -0.17 21.61 11.74
N LEU A 165 -1.36 21.06 11.44
CA LEU A 165 -2.60 21.80 11.29
C LEU A 165 -3.25 22.19 12.62
N GLY A 166 -2.67 21.79 13.75
CA GLY A 166 -3.23 22.00 15.09
C GLY A 166 -4.47 21.14 15.37
N ILE A 167 -4.65 20.02 14.65
CA ILE A 167 -5.74 19.06 14.82
C ILE A 167 -5.23 17.96 15.75
N LEU A 168 -5.55 18.07 17.03
CA LEU A 168 -5.01 17.18 18.05
C LEU A 168 -6.06 16.27 18.67
N GLY A 169 -7.29 16.80 18.80
CA GLY A 169 -8.38 16.17 19.53
C GLY A 169 -8.15 16.20 21.06
N ASP A 170 -9.21 16.33 21.80
CA ASP A 170 -9.21 16.18 23.25
C ASP A 170 -9.95 14.92 23.65
N ASP A 171 -9.24 14.00 24.32
CA ASP A 171 -9.71 12.65 24.56
C ASP A 171 -10.04 11.95 23.23
N ILE A 172 -11.28 11.54 23.03
CA ILE A 172 -11.76 10.91 21.79
C ILE A 172 -12.63 11.84 20.94
N LYS A 173 -12.55 13.15 21.12
CA LYS A 173 -13.38 14.16 20.43
C LYS A 173 -12.52 15.17 19.69
N PHE A 174 -13.05 15.65 18.58
CA PHE A 174 -12.53 16.80 17.85
C PHE A 174 -13.53 17.95 17.91
N SER A 175 -13.05 19.17 17.98
CA SER A 175 -13.86 20.38 17.88
C SER A 175 -14.36 20.57 16.44
N LEU A 176 -15.43 21.34 16.25
CA LEU A 176 -15.94 21.67 14.91
C LEU A 176 -14.86 22.39 14.07
N GLU A 177 -14.04 23.22 14.71
CA GLU A 177 -12.94 23.92 14.03
C GLU A 177 -11.87 22.93 13.51
N GLU A 178 -11.51 21.93 14.30
CA GLU A 178 -10.56 20.87 13.88
C GLU A 178 -11.13 20.03 12.74
N ILE A 179 -12.43 19.70 12.79
CA ILE A 179 -13.11 18.97 11.71
C ILE A 179 -13.12 19.78 10.41
N ASP A 180 -13.43 21.07 10.46
CA ASP A 180 -13.44 21.94 9.29
C ASP A 180 -12.04 22.14 8.70
N LYS A 181 -11.00 22.29 9.54
CA LYS A 181 -9.60 22.31 9.11
C LYS A 181 -9.21 21.02 8.42
N ALA A 182 -9.54 19.86 9.00
CA ALA A 182 -9.25 18.56 8.43
C ALA A 182 -9.92 18.35 7.07
N LYS A 183 -11.19 18.72 6.93
CA LYS A 183 -11.93 18.65 5.66
C LYS A 183 -11.36 19.57 4.59
N THR A 184 -10.90 20.75 4.98
CA THR A 184 -10.27 21.70 4.04
C THR A 184 -8.93 21.18 3.57
N ALA A 185 -8.10 20.66 4.47
CA ALA A 185 -6.83 20.05 4.14
C ALA A 185 -7.00 18.79 3.27
N SER A 186 -8.02 17.95 3.54
CA SER A 186 -8.27 16.72 2.80
C SER A 186 -8.61 16.94 1.32
N LYS A 187 -9.20 18.09 0.96
CA LYS A 187 -9.45 18.46 -0.43
C LYS A 187 -8.15 18.71 -1.21
N ILE A 188 -7.08 19.09 -0.52
CA ILE A 188 -5.74 19.30 -1.08
C ILE A 188 -4.96 17.98 -1.10
N TYR A 189 -5.17 17.13 -0.11
CA TYR A 189 -4.58 15.80 0.01
C TYR A 189 -5.38 14.78 -0.80
N ASN A 190 -4.87 14.45 -1.99
CA ASN A 190 -5.41 13.30 -2.71
C ASN A 190 -4.84 12.02 -2.07
N TYR A 191 -5.53 11.48 -1.08
CA TYR A 191 -5.10 10.30 -0.31
C TYR A 191 -4.77 9.09 -1.18
N THR A 192 -5.45 8.93 -2.32
CA THR A 192 -5.16 7.88 -3.29
C THR A 192 -3.80 8.06 -3.97
N ASN A 193 -3.38 9.29 -4.26
CA ASN A 193 -2.08 9.56 -4.90
C ASN A 193 -0.91 9.48 -3.91
N ASN A 194 -1.10 9.85 -2.64
CA ASN A 194 -0.07 9.75 -1.61
C ASN A 194 0.22 8.30 -1.20
N PHE A 195 -0.77 7.41 -1.28
CA PHE A 195 -0.54 5.98 -1.20
C PHE A 195 0.27 5.44 -2.40
N SER A 196 0.25 6.10 -3.55
CA SER A 196 0.96 5.66 -4.76
C SER A 196 2.44 6.06 -4.82
N GLY A 197 2.95 6.83 -3.86
CA GLY A 197 4.39 7.07 -3.70
C GLY A 197 5.07 7.97 -4.73
N SER A 198 4.34 8.74 -5.56
CA SER A 198 4.92 9.82 -6.35
C SER A 198 4.84 11.12 -5.55
N VAL A 199 5.96 11.56 -5.02
CA VAL A 199 6.12 12.91 -4.48
C VAL A 199 6.08 13.87 -5.68
N ALA A 200 4.88 14.32 -6.04
CA ALA A 200 4.77 15.55 -6.82
C ALA A 200 5.11 16.69 -5.86
N THR A 201 6.31 17.24 -6.00
CA THR A 201 6.72 18.48 -5.37
C THR A 201 5.73 19.56 -5.78
N SER A 202 4.77 19.89 -4.92
CA SER A 202 3.91 21.06 -5.09
C SER A 202 4.78 22.28 -4.86
N GLN A 203 5.18 22.93 -5.94
CA GLN A 203 5.70 24.29 -5.89
C GLN A 203 4.56 25.19 -5.39
N ILE A 204 4.67 25.64 -4.15
CA ILE A 204 3.89 26.76 -3.64
C ILE A 204 4.45 27.99 -4.33
N GLN A 205 3.81 28.47 -5.39
CA GLN A 205 4.04 29.80 -5.90
C GLN A 205 3.46 30.79 -4.89
N GLN A 206 4.34 31.39 -4.09
CA GLN A 206 4.02 32.64 -3.39
C GLN A 206 3.74 33.69 -4.44
N GLY A 207 2.52 34.19 -4.47
CA GLY A 207 2.13 35.32 -5.32
C GLY A 207 2.94 36.56 -4.95
N ALA A 208 3.79 36.98 -5.87
CA ALA A 208 4.41 38.30 -5.82
C ALA A 208 3.33 39.35 -6.09
N THR A 209 3.02 40.17 -5.10
CA THR A 209 2.24 41.38 -5.24
C THR A 209 3.13 42.41 -5.92
N ASP A 210 2.88 42.67 -7.20
CA ASP A 210 3.42 43.85 -7.90
C ASP A 210 2.81 45.09 -7.30
N SER A 211 3.63 45.84 -6.57
CA SER A 211 3.35 47.24 -6.24
C SER A 211 3.90 48.12 -7.37
N HIS A 212 3.03 48.60 -8.24
CA HIS A 212 3.29 49.75 -9.09
C HIS A 212 3.59 50.97 -8.19
N MET A 213 4.77 51.54 -8.37
CA MET A 213 5.05 52.93 -8.02
C MET A 213 5.33 53.65 -9.32
N GLU A 214 4.38 54.52 -9.72
CA GLU A 214 4.64 55.61 -10.69
C GLU A 214 5.39 56.76 -10.00
N ALA A 215 6.41 57.23 -10.66
CA ALA A 215 6.84 58.61 -10.65
C ALA A 215 7.74 58.90 -11.89
#